data_3a9f566e4b077eb4b5e135626f2343a2
#
_entry.id   3a9f566e4b077eb4b5e135626f2343a2
#
_cell.length_a   1.000
_cell.length_b   1.000
_cell.length_c   1.000
_cell.angle_alpha   90.00
_cell.angle_beta   90.00
_cell.angle_gamma   90.00
#
_symmetry.space_group_name_H-M   'P 1'
#
loop_
_entity.id
_entity.type
_entity.pdbx_description
1 polymer ?
#
loop_
_entity_poly.entity_id
_entity_poly.type
_entity_poly.pdbx_seq_one_letter_code
_entity_poly.pdbx_strand_id
1 'polypeptide(L)'
;MVRVGLVMLQGARHAHISALNEASEDCGIPIEIIEIRKLEQLHSSDPDALIIPGGESTTMRKTGKDDASSLMPGMFEWIRSNRSKPILGTCAGAILLADPQDGASPLINAVLNRNAYGSQYESFQGSVHSPLLDREFPGIFIRAPRFVSADDDICATHGDEVVGVKNGMIIGLTFHPELSPDRGFHKWIIENAKV
;
A
#
# COMPACT_ATOMS: atom_id res chain seq x y z
N MET A 1 -7.33 -4.95 -20.12
CA MET A 1 -7.80 -4.04 -19.05
C MET A 1 -7.31 -4.63 -17.74
N VAL A 2 -6.60 -3.85 -16.92
CA VAL A 2 -6.06 -4.31 -15.62
C VAL A 2 -7.11 -4.08 -14.52
N ARG A 3 -7.34 -5.10 -13.68
CA ARG A 3 -8.27 -5.01 -12.55
C ARG A 3 -7.50 -4.70 -11.27
N VAL A 4 -7.72 -3.53 -10.69
CA VAL A 4 -7.05 -3.09 -9.46
C VAL A 4 -8.03 -3.18 -8.29
N GLY A 5 -7.75 -4.06 -7.34
CA GLY A 5 -8.50 -4.15 -6.08
C GLY A 5 -8.10 -3.01 -5.14
N LEU A 6 -9.06 -2.28 -4.62
CA LEU A 6 -8.86 -1.25 -3.60
C LEU A 6 -9.52 -1.70 -2.31
N VAL A 7 -8.73 -1.96 -1.27
CA VAL A 7 -9.20 -2.46 0.03
C VAL A 7 -9.93 -1.35 0.79
N MET A 8 -11.16 -1.63 1.20
CA MET A 8 -12.11 -0.64 1.75
C MET A 8 -12.32 -0.79 3.26
N LEU A 9 -11.25 -1.03 4.02
CA LEU A 9 -11.32 -1.10 5.49
C LEU A 9 -11.43 0.30 6.11
N GLN A 10 -10.65 1.24 5.61
CA GLN A 10 -10.62 2.65 6.02
C GLN A 10 -9.76 3.44 5.01
N GLY A 11 -9.76 4.79 5.09
CA GLY A 11 -8.78 5.65 4.46
C GLY A 11 -9.23 6.38 3.20
N ALA A 12 -8.24 6.97 2.51
CA ALA A 12 -8.41 7.94 1.44
C ALA A 12 -8.76 7.30 0.08
N ARG A 13 -9.88 6.56 0.00
CA ARG A 13 -10.26 5.84 -1.23
C ARG A 13 -10.34 6.76 -2.46
N HIS A 14 -10.94 7.95 -2.30
CA HIS A 14 -11.12 8.87 -3.43
C HIS A 14 -9.79 9.35 -4.01
N ALA A 15 -8.78 9.58 -3.15
CA ALA A 15 -7.46 9.97 -3.60
C ALA A 15 -6.78 8.84 -4.39
N HIS A 16 -6.88 7.58 -3.94
CA HIS A 16 -6.37 6.44 -4.70
C HIS A 16 -7.12 6.23 -6.02
N ILE A 17 -8.45 6.40 -6.05
CA ILE A 17 -9.25 6.29 -7.28
C ILE A 17 -8.81 7.37 -8.29
N SER A 18 -8.66 8.63 -7.85
CA SER A 18 -8.16 9.72 -8.72
C SER A 18 -6.76 9.41 -9.25
N ALA A 19 -5.84 9.02 -8.36
CA ALA A 19 -4.47 8.71 -8.71
C ALA A 19 -4.36 7.52 -9.69
N LEU A 20 -5.20 6.48 -9.53
CA LEU A 20 -5.26 5.34 -10.45
C LEU A 20 -5.79 5.73 -11.82
N ASN A 21 -6.85 6.54 -11.90
CA ASN A 21 -7.40 7.00 -13.17
C ASN A 21 -6.38 7.84 -13.94
N GLU A 22 -5.75 8.82 -13.27
CA GLU A 22 -4.70 9.64 -13.86
C GLU A 22 -3.48 8.80 -14.29
N ALA A 23 -3.04 7.83 -13.47
CA ALA A 23 -1.98 6.91 -13.83
C ALA A 23 -2.34 6.04 -15.06
N SER A 24 -3.59 5.59 -15.14
CA SER A 24 -4.12 4.82 -16.28
C SER A 24 -4.08 5.63 -17.57
N GLU A 25 -4.51 6.89 -17.52
CA GLU A 25 -4.45 7.81 -18.65
C GLU A 25 -3.00 8.04 -19.10
N ASP A 26 -2.11 8.33 -18.15
CA ASP A 26 -0.70 8.61 -18.40
C ASP A 26 0.07 7.43 -19.03
N CYS A 27 -0.20 6.20 -18.60
CA CYS A 27 0.46 5.00 -19.16
C CYS A 27 -0.33 4.35 -20.32
N GLY A 28 -1.52 4.87 -20.65
CA GLY A 28 -2.37 4.34 -21.72
C GLY A 28 -2.87 2.91 -21.47
N ILE A 29 -2.99 2.50 -20.22
CA ILE A 29 -3.43 1.16 -19.82
C ILE A 29 -4.82 1.24 -19.20
N PRO A 30 -5.87 0.74 -19.85
CA PRO A 30 -7.22 0.74 -19.27
C PRO A 30 -7.28 -0.08 -17.99
N ILE A 31 -7.94 0.47 -16.95
CA ILE A 31 -8.12 -0.19 -15.66
C ILE A 31 -9.60 -0.32 -15.30
N GLU A 32 -9.88 -1.28 -14.43
CA GLU A 32 -11.12 -1.39 -13.66
C GLU A 32 -10.76 -1.36 -12.18
N ILE A 33 -11.37 -0.45 -11.41
CA ILE A 33 -11.13 -0.34 -9.96
C ILE A 33 -12.24 -1.11 -9.24
N ILE A 34 -11.86 -2.09 -8.42
CA ILE A 34 -12.76 -2.97 -7.69
C ILE A 34 -12.66 -2.64 -6.20
N GLU A 35 -13.72 -2.10 -5.61
CA GLU A 35 -13.78 -1.84 -4.16
C GLU A 35 -13.97 -3.15 -3.40
N ILE A 36 -12.95 -3.56 -2.64
CA ILE A 36 -12.93 -4.79 -1.85
C ILE A 36 -13.33 -4.51 -0.40
N ARG A 37 -14.53 -4.91 -0.02
CA ARG A 37 -15.08 -4.76 1.34
C ARG A 37 -15.19 -6.07 2.10
N LYS A 38 -15.24 -7.19 1.37
CA LYS A 38 -15.39 -8.55 1.90
C LYS A 38 -14.44 -9.50 1.19
N LEU A 39 -14.06 -10.56 1.89
CA LEU A 39 -13.18 -11.59 1.33
C LEU A 39 -13.78 -12.26 0.07
N GLU A 40 -15.10 -12.47 0.05
CA GLU A 40 -15.80 -13.03 -1.10
C GLU A 40 -15.58 -12.18 -2.37
N GLN A 41 -15.60 -10.85 -2.25
CA GLN A 41 -15.34 -9.95 -3.37
C GLN A 41 -13.90 -10.07 -3.87
N LEU A 42 -12.92 -10.22 -2.96
CA LEU A 42 -11.52 -10.43 -3.33
C LEU A 42 -11.35 -11.70 -4.15
N HIS A 43 -11.96 -12.80 -3.70
CA HIS A 43 -11.86 -14.09 -4.40
C HIS A 43 -12.65 -14.10 -5.72
N SER A 44 -13.85 -13.56 -5.75
CA SER A 44 -14.69 -13.56 -6.96
C SER A 44 -14.18 -12.64 -8.05
N SER A 45 -13.59 -11.50 -7.68
CA SER A 45 -12.99 -10.58 -8.64
C SER A 45 -11.59 -10.98 -9.07
N ASP A 46 -10.84 -11.67 -8.20
CA ASP A 46 -9.43 -12.04 -8.41
C ASP A 46 -8.62 -10.94 -9.11
N PRO A 47 -8.43 -9.77 -8.48
CA PRO A 47 -7.81 -8.60 -9.14
C PRO A 47 -6.37 -8.90 -9.55
N ASP A 48 -5.88 -8.17 -10.56
CA ASP A 48 -4.52 -8.28 -11.08
C ASP A 48 -3.51 -7.54 -10.19
N ALA A 49 -3.98 -6.61 -9.37
CA ALA A 49 -3.20 -5.85 -8.39
C ALA A 49 -4.05 -5.49 -7.18
N LEU A 50 -3.42 -5.18 -6.03
CA LEU A 50 -4.14 -4.77 -4.82
C LEU A 50 -3.50 -3.54 -4.18
N ILE A 51 -4.35 -2.59 -3.74
CA ILE A 51 -3.95 -1.45 -2.91
C ILE A 51 -4.58 -1.56 -1.53
N ILE A 52 -3.77 -1.44 -0.49
CA ILE A 52 -4.18 -1.34 0.91
C ILE A 52 -3.92 0.10 1.36
N PRO A 53 -4.95 0.95 1.42
CA PRO A 53 -4.80 2.36 1.75
C PRO A 53 -4.31 2.61 3.16
N GLY A 54 -3.89 3.85 3.41
CA GLY A 54 -3.67 4.39 4.74
C GLY A 54 -4.95 4.42 5.58
N GLY A 55 -4.81 4.77 6.86
CA GLY A 55 -5.90 4.86 7.83
C GLY A 55 -5.35 4.68 9.24
N GLU A 56 -6.22 4.31 10.18
CA GLU A 56 -5.80 3.94 11.54
C GLU A 56 -5.72 2.40 11.64
N SER A 57 -4.51 1.87 11.77
CA SER A 57 -4.24 0.43 11.65
C SER A 57 -4.99 -0.42 12.68
N THR A 58 -5.22 0.09 13.90
CA THR A 58 -5.99 -0.63 14.92
C THR A 58 -7.47 -0.74 14.55
N THR A 59 -8.05 0.33 14.04
CA THR A 59 -9.43 0.33 13.52
C THR A 59 -9.56 -0.58 12.31
N MET A 60 -8.61 -0.52 11.37
CA MET A 60 -8.58 -1.40 10.21
C MET A 60 -8.55 -2.88 10.62
N ARG A 61 -7.75 -3.23 11.66
CA ARG A 61 -7.70 -4.60 12.19
C ARG A 61 -9.03 -5.03 12.81
N LYS A 62 -9.69 -4.14 13.57
CA LYS A 62 -11.00 -4.44 14.16
C LYS A 62 -12.05 -4.66 13.08
N THR A 63 -12.17 -3.72 12.15
CA THR A 63 -13.13 -3.81 11.02
C THR A 63 -12.86 -5.02 10.13
N GLY A 64 -11.60 -5.33 9.83
CA GLY A 64 -11.23 -6.43 8.96
C GLY A 64 -11.33 -7.82 9.58
N LYS A 65 -11.44 -7.90 10.92
CA LYS A 65 -11.66 -9.14 11.68
C LYS A 65 -13.14 -9.38 12.02
N ASP A 66 -14.01 -8.44 11.69
CA ASP A 66 -15.44 -8.60 11.92
C ASP A 66 -15.96 -9.79 11.09
N ASP A 67 -16.73 -10.67 11.73
CA ASP A 67 -17.29 -11.88 11.11
C ASP A 67 -18.10 -11.59 9.84
N ALA A 68 -18.67 -10.39 9.75
CA ALA A 68 -19.43 -9.95 8.57
C ALA A 68 -18.55 -9.70 7.33
N SER A 69 -17.27 -9.37 7.50
CA SER A 69 -16.36 -9.11 6.38
C SER A 69 -15.33 -10.21 6.15
N SER A 70 -14.81 -10.82 7.21
CA SER A 70 -13.73 -11.84 7.21
C SER A 70 -12.54 -11.47 6.31
N LEU A 71 -12.40 -10.16 6.01
CA LEU A 71 -11.51 -9.71 4.94
C LEU A 71 -10.04 -9.85 5.32
N MET A 72 -9.65 -9.45 6.56
CA MET A 72 -8.25 -9.22 6.85
C MET A 72 -7.38 -10.50 6.82
N PRO A 73 -7.68 -11.59 7.53
CA PRO A 73 -6.85 -12.80 7.46
C PRO A 73 -6.81 -13.39 6.05
N GLY A 74 -7.96 -13.48 5.39
CA GLY A 74 -8.07 -14.03 4.04
C GLY A 74 -7.35 -13.18 2.99
N MET A 75 -7.31 -11.86 3.14
CA MET A 75 -6.53 -10.96 2.27
C MET A 75 -5.03 -11.27 2.36
N PHE A 76 -4.48 -11.48 3.55
CA PHE A 76 -3.07 -11.80 3.69
C PHE A 76 -2.73 -13.17 3.10
N GLU A 77 -3.62 -14.16 3.27
CA GLU A 77 -3.47 -15.46 2.63
C GLU A 77 -3.54 -15.34 1.10
N TRP A 78 -4.48 -14.56 0.56
CA TRP A 78 -4.57 -14.28 -0.86
C TRP A 78 -3.28 -13.64 -1.40
N ILE A 79 -2.71 -12.64 -0.69
CA ILE A 79 -1.44 -12.01 -1.09
C ILE A 79 -0.30 -13.04 -1.10
N ARG A 80 -0.20 -13.91 -0.07
CA ARG A 80 0.83 -14.97 -0.02
C ARG A 80 0.71 -15.96 -1.16
N SER A 81 -0.51 -16.26 -1.58
CA SER A 81 -0.80 -17.17 -2.70
C SER A 81 -0.60 -16.51 -4.08
N ASN A 82 -0.52 -15.19 -4.15
CA ASN A 82 -0.43 -14.40 -5.38
C ASN A 82 0.81 -13.48 -5.40
N ARG A 83 1.98 -14.03 -5.08
CA ARG A 83 3.23 -13.27 -4.94
C ARG A 83 3.71 -12.56 -6.22
N SER A 84 3.23 -12.94 -7.38
CA SER A 84 3.52 -12.29 -8.66
C SER A 84 2.67 -11.05 -8.92
N LYS A 85 1.55 -10.89 -8.22
CA LYS A 85 0.69 -9.71 -8.38
C LYS A 85 1.24 -8.52 -7.58
N PRO A 86 1.26 -7.30 -8.17
CA PRO A 86 1.73 -6.12 -7.46
C PRO A 86 0.76 -5.70 -6.34
N ILE A 87 1.33 -5.44 -5.17
CA ILE A 87 0.62 -5.02 -3.97
C ILE A 87 1.24 -3.73 -3.46
N LEU A 88 0.42 -2.74 -3.17
CA LEU A 88 0.85 -1.48 -2.57
C LEU A 88 0.12 -1.24 -1.24
N GLY A 89 0.88 -1.17 -0.14
CA GLY A 89 0.40 -0.70 1.16
C GLY A 89 0.91 0.71 1.44
N THR A 90 0.02 1.65 1.76
CA THR A 90 0.41 3.04 2.09
C THR A 90 0.10 3.34 3.56
N CYS A 91 1.01 4.01 4.27
CA CYS A 91 0.88 4.41 5.68
C CYS A 91 0.45 3.21 6.56
N ALA A 92 -0.80 3.16 7.03
CA ALA A 92 -1.33 2.02 7.78
C ALA A 92 -1.31 0.71 6.97
N GLY A 93 -1.47 0.76 5.65
CA GLY A 93 -1.33 -0.40 4.77
C GLY A 93 0.05 -1.04 4.85
N ALA A 94 1.13 -0.24 4.93
CA ALA A 94 2.48 -0.74 5.14
C ALA A 94 2.64 -1.43 6.51
N ILE A 95 2.01 -0.89 7.56
CA ILE A 95 1.99 -1.52 8.90
C ILE A 95 1.33 -2.90 8.82
N LEU A 96 0.22 -3.03 8.09
CA LEU A 96 -0.49 -4.30 7.94
C LEU A 96 0.33 -5.34 7.16
N LEU A 97 1.10 -4.91 6.17
CA LEU A 97 1.99 -5.79 5.40
C LEU A 97 3.19 -6.28 6.23
N ALA A 98 3.77 -5.42 7.08
CA ALA A 98 4.91 -5.77 7.94
C ALA A 98 4.50 -6.58 9.17
N ASP A 99 3.30 -6.36 9.69
CA ASP A 99 2.78 -7.02 10.88
C ASP A 99 1.31 -7.45 10.65
N PRO A 100 1.06 -8.54 9.93
CA PRO A 100 -0.28 -9.03 9.64
C PRO A 100 -1.08 -9.45 10.87
N GLN A 101 -0.44 -9.95 11.93
CA GLN A 101 -1.04 -10.49 13.15
C GLN A 101 -2.03 -11.65 12.87
N ASP A 102 -1.72 -12.49 11.90
CA ASP A 102 -2.49 -13.65 11.51
C ASP A 102 -1.79 -14.99 11.83
N GLY A 103 -0.67 -14.92 12.55
CA GLY A 103 0.13 -16.08 12.94
C GLY A 103 1.08 -16.61 11.86
N ALA A 104 1.10 -15.97 10.69
CA ALA A 104 1.99 -16.34 9.58
C ALA A 104 3.10 -15.29 9.39
N SER A 105 4.04 -15.59 8.48
CA SER A 105 5.17 -14.69 8.19
C SER A 105 4.70 -13.33 7.65
N PRO A 106 5.45 -12.23 7.94
CA PRO A 106 5.23 -10.92 7.35
C PRO A 106 5.20 -10.98 5.82
N LEU A 107 4.55 -10.00 5.21
CA LEU A 107 4.51 -9.84 3.76
C LEU A 107 5.67 -8.99 3.25
N ILE A 108 6.13 -8.06 4.11
CA ILE A 108 7.42 -7.36 4.00
C ILE A 108 8.20 -7.56 5.30
N ASN A 109 9.50 -7.86 5.22
CA ASN A 109 10.36 -8.09 6.38
C ASN A 109 10.93 -6.76 6.86
N ALA A 110 10.14 -6.07 7.67
CA ALA A 110 10.48 -4.77 8.23
C ALA A 110 9.76 -4.56 9.57
N VAL A 111 10.35 -3.75 10.43
CA VAL A 111 9.76 -3.33 11.70
C VAL A 111 9.34 -1.87 11.59
N LEU A 112 8.08 -1.57 11.88
CA LEU A 112 7.57 -0.20 11.89
C LEU A 112 7.23 0.26 13.31
N ASN A 113 7.61 1.49 13.62
CA ASN A 113 7.12 2.23 14.78
C ASN A 113 5.91 3.08 14.35
N ARG A 114 4.73 2.78 14.90
CA ARG A 114 3.47 3.46 14.57
C ARG A 114 3.37 4.87 15.15
N ASN A 115 4.08 5.13 16.25
CA ASN A 115 4.01 6.38 17.03
C ASN A 115 5.33 7.15 16.98
N ALA A 116 6.05 7.06 15.89
CA ALA A 116 7.42 7.59 15.77
C ALA A 116 7.52 9.11 15.96
N TYR A 117 6.46 9.85 15.63
CA TYR A 117 6.41 11.32 15.74
C TYR A 117 5.76 11.83 17.04
N GLY A 118 5.50 10.95 18.03
CA GLY A 118 4.92 11.34 19.31
C GLY A 118 3.50 11.90 19.22
N SER A 119 3.15 12.81 20.14
CA SER A 119 1.83 13.47 20.17
C SER A 119 1.71 14.68 19.23
N GLN A 120 2.79 15.09 18.58
CA GLN A 120 2.77 16.18 17.60
C GLN A 120 2.40 15.61 16.23
N TYR A 121 1.33 16.14 15.68
CA TYR A 121 0.78 15.78 14.37
C TYR A 121 1.58 16.44 13.26
N GLU A 122 2.79 15.96 13.02
CA GLU A 122 3.59 16.47 11.93
C GLU A 122 3.15 15.83 10.61
N SER A 123 2.45 16.63 9.83
CA SER A 123 2.27 16.38 8.40
C SER A 123 3.24 17.28 7.65
N PHE A 124 4.01 16.71 6.74
CA PHE A 124 4.98 17.46 5.94
C PHE A 124 5.06 16.90 4.52
N GLN A 125 5.65 17.69 3.64
CA GLN A 125 6.03 17.26 2.31
C GLN A 125 7.55 17.22 2.22
N GLY A 126 8.08 16.21 1.54
CA GLY A 126 9.52 16.07 1.38
C GLY A 126 9.87 15.31 0.10
N SER A 127 11.08 15.55 -0.42
CA SER A 127 11.58 14.76 -1.55
C SER A 127 11.93 13.36 -1.08
N VAL A 128 11.46 12.38 -1.82
CA VAL A 128 11.73 10.96 -1.61
C VAL A 128 12.54 10.45 -2.79
N HIS A 129 13.75 9.97 -2.54
CA HIS A 129 14.52 9.27 -3.55
C HIS A 129 13.96 7.84 -3.71
N SER A 130 13.56 7.48 -4.92
CA SER A 130 13.02 6.14 -5.20
C SER A 130 13.85 5.41 -6.24
N PRO A 131 14.69 4.44 -5.84
CA PRO A 131 15.38 3.54 -6.78
C PRO A 131 14.40 2.77 -7.67
N LEU A 132 13.18 2.49 -7.17
CA LEU A 132 12.14 1.80 -7.92
C LEU A 132 11.64 2.62 -9.12
N LEU A 133 11.56 3.95 -8.96
CA LEU A 133 11.11 4.88 -10.01
C LEU A 133 12.29 5.52 -10.76
N ASP A 134 13.53 5.25 -10.32
CA ASP A 134 14.78 5.86 -10.82
C ASP A 134 14.75 7.40 -10.80
N ARG A 135 14.14 7.99 -9.77
CA ARG A 135 14.00 9.44 -9.61
C ARG A 135 13.51 9.89 -8.24
N GLU A 136 13.51 11.20 -8.04
CA GLU A 136 12.85 11.84 -6.91
C GLU A 136 11.32 11.81 -7.06
N PHE A 137 10.63 11.68 -5.93
CA PHE A 137 9.18 11.65 -5.81
C PHE A 137 8.72 12.62 -4.71
N PRO A 138 7.70 13.45 -4.93
CA PRO A 138 7.18 14.35 -3.90
C PRO A 138 6.35 13.56 -2.87
N GLY A 139 6.97 13.19 -1.76
CA GLY A 139 6.36 12.43 -0.67
C GLY A 139 5.47 13.31 0.22
N ILE A 140 4.28 12.82 0.53
CA ILE A 140 3.34 13.45 1.47
C ILE A 140 3.20 12.58 2.70
N PHE A 141 3.65 13.08 3.85
CA PHE A 141 3.68 12.38 5.12
C PHE A 141 2.59 12.93 6.03
N ILE A 142 1.68 12.07 6.49
CA ILE A 142 0.59 12.43 7.41
C ILE A 142 0.60 11.43 8.54
N ARG A 143 1.05 11.84 9.74
CA ARG A 143 1.19 10.95 10.90
C ARG A 143 1.85 9.62 10.51
N ALA A 144 2.90 9.70 9.69
CA ALA A 144 3.51 8.56 9.05
C ALA A 144 4.18 7.63 10.07
N PRO A 145 4.05 6.32 9.93
CA PRO A 145 4.90 5.39 10.68
C PRO A 145 6.36 5.50 10.19
N ARG A 146 7.30 4.98 10.98
CA ARG A 146 8.72 4.88 10.58
C ARG A 146 9.17 3.45 10.52
N PHE A 147 9.94 3.10 9.50
CA PHE A 147 10.71 1.87 9.51
C PHE A 147 11.86 2.00 10.52
N VAL A 148 11.91 1.07 11.47
CA VAL A 148 13.00 0.94 12.45
C VAL A 148 14.11 0.07 11.88
N SER A 149 13.71 -0.99 11.14
CA SER A 149 14.61 -1.85 10.38
C SER A 149 13.89 -2.39 9.14
N ALA A 150 14.66 -2.75 8.13
CA ALA A 150 14.17 -3.39 6.92
C ALA A 150 15.21 -4.42 6.47
N ASP A 151 14.78 -5.67 6.29
CA ASP A 151 15.60 -6.77 5.78
C ASP A 151 15.34 -7.03 4.28
N ASP A 152 14.24 -6.51 3.74
CA ASP A 152 13.89 -6.55 2.32
C ASP A 152 14.46 -5.32 1.57
N ASP A 153 14.27 -5.26 0.25
CA ASP A 153 14.80 -4.21 -0.61
C ASP A 153 14.27 -2.82 -0.24
N ILE A 154 15.14 -1.84 -0.11
CA ILE A 154 14.74 -0.45 0.08
C ILE A 154 14.34 0.13 -1.27
N CYS A 155 13.09 0.54 -1.41
CA CYS A 155 12.52 1.11 -2.64
C CYS A 155 12.26 2.62 -2.57
N ALA A 156 12.36 3.22 -1.37
CA ALA A 156 12.23 4.68 -1.20
C ALA A 156 12.94 5.15 0.08
N THR A 157 13.62 6.31 0.00
CA THR A 157 14.25 6.99 1.15
C THR A 157 13.91 8.47 1.18
N HIS A 158 13.84 9.05 2.38
CA HIS A 158 13.78 10.50 2.61
C HIS A 158 15.01 10.91 3.43
N GLY A 159 15.99 11.52 2.78
CA GLY A 159 17.33 11.62 3.36
C GLY A 159 17.89 10.24 3.69
N ASP A 160 18.31 10.06 4.94
CA ASP A 160 18.82 8.78 5.44
C ASP A 160 17.71 7.84 5.97
N GLU A 161 16.46 8.29 5.97
CA GLU A 161 15.34 7.52 6.50
C GLU A 161 14.73 6.61 5.43
N VAL A 162 14.58 5.32 5.74
CA VAL A 162 13.83 4.38 4.90
C VAL A 162 12.35 4.70 5.01
N VAL A 163 11.71 4.99 3.87
CA VAL A 163 10.27 5.31 3.78
C VAL A 163 9.51 4.38 2.84
N GLY A 164 10.21 3.46 2.19
CA GLY A 164 9.60 2.42 1.35
C GLY A 164 10.43 1.14 1.32
N VAL A 165 9.76 0.00 1.50
CA VAL A 165 10.34 -1.35 1.48
C VAL A 165 9.59 -2.22 0.48
N LYS A 166 10.30 -3.08 -0.24
CA LYS A 166 9.79 -3.93 -1.31
C LYS A 166 10.22 -5.37 -1.11
N ASN A 167 9.27 -6.30 -1.13
CA ASN A 167 9.48 -7.74 -1.14
C ASN A 167 8.87 -8.35 -2.42
N GLY A 168 9.68 -8.62 -3.41
CA GLY A 168 9.19 -9.04 -4.73
C GLY A 168 8.24 -8.00 -5.33
N MET A 169 6.96 -8.32 -5.48
CA MET A 169 5.92 -7.44 -6.03
C MET A 169 5.11 -6.71 -4.93
N ILE A 170 5.51 -6.82 -3.68
CA ILE A 170 4.82 -6.20 -2.55
C ILE A 170 5.61 -4.97 -2.09
N ILE A 171 4.97 -3.80 -2.06
CA ILE A 171 5.56 -2.52 -1.62
C ILE A 171 4.81 -2.01 -0.40
N GLY A 172 5.55 -1.62 0.64
CA GLY A 172 5.05 -0.86 1.77
C GLY A 172 5.68 0.53 1.80
N LEU A 173 4.87 1.59 1.76
CA LEU A 173 5.30 2.98 1.85
C LEU A 173 4.76 3.62 3.13
N THR A 174 5.59 4.38 3.85
CA THR A 174 5.13 5.10 5.05
C THR A 174 4.37 6.38 4.75
N PHE A 175 4.48 6.90 3.53
CA PHE A 175 3.84 8.14 3.06
C PHE A 175 2.62 7.86 2.16
N HIS A 176 1.99 8.93 1.68
CA HIS A 176 0.75 8.92 0.91
C HIS A 176 1.00 9.30 -0.56
N PRO A 177 1.38 8.36 -1.45
CA PRO A 177 1.61 8.63 -2.86
C PRO A 177 0.34 9.06 -3.60
N GLU A 178 -0.83 8.67 -3.09
CA GLU A 178 -2.13 9.06 -3.65
C GLU A 178 -2.45 10.54 -3.53
N LEU A 179 -1.81 11.24 -2.57
CA LEU A 179 -1.96 12.68 -2.37
C LEU A 179 -0.93 13.52 -3.13
N SER A 180 0.11 12.89 -3.66
CA SER A 180 1.12 13.53 -4.49
C SER A 180 0.55 13.92 -5.87
N PRO A 181 1.04 14.98 -6.53
CA PRO A 181 0.75 15.21 -7.94
C PRO A 181 1.43 14.19 -8.87
N ASP A 182 2.40 13.45 -8.39
CA ASP A 182 3.11 12.42 -9.13
C ASP A 182 2.43 11.05 -8.99
N ARG A 183 2.22 10.35 -10.09
CA ARG A 183 1.53 9.06 -10.16
C ARG A 183 2.46 7.86 -10.29
N GLY A 184 3.77 8.02 -10.07
CA GLY A 184 4.79 6.99 -10.30
C GLY A 184 4.50 5.65 -9.64
N PHE A 185 4.12 5.62 -8.36
CA PHE A 185 3.79 4.36 -7.66
C PHE A 185 2.48 3.74 -8.16
N HIS A 186 1.48 4.55 -8.55
CA HIS A 186 0.24 4.04 -9.14
C HIS A 186 0.47 3.51 -10.56
N LYS A 187 1.33 4.16 -11.35
CA LYS A 187 1.77 3.63 -12.65
C LYS A 187 2.49 2.30 -12.49
N TRP A 188 3.41 2.23 -11.53
CA TRP A 188 4.12 0.99 -11.23
C TRP A 188 3.16 -0.17 -10.95
N ILE A 189 2.10 0.05 -10.14
CA ILE A 189 1.06 -0.96 -9.88
C ILE A 189 0.39 -1.42 -11.18
N ILE A 190 -0.02 -0.49 -12.03
CA ILE A 190 -0.76 -0.79 -13.27
C ILE A 190 0.14 -1.51 -14.28
N GLU A 191 1.37 -1.05 -14.45
CA GLU A 191 2.33 -1.59 -15.43
C GLU A 191 2.78 -3.01 -15.06
N ASN A 192 2.96 -3.29 -13.76
CA ASN A 192 3.38 -4.61 -13.28
C ASN A 192 2.22 -5.59 -13.09
N ALA A 193 0.97 -5.15 -13.15
CA ALA A 193 -0.22 -6.00 -13.17
C ALA A 193 -0.49 -6.61 -14.56
N LYS A 194 0.25 -6.19 -15.58
CA LYS A 194 0.23 -6.79 -16.89
C LYS A 194 1.15 -8.02 -16.93
N VAL A 195 0.59 -9.17 -16.87
CA VAL A 195 1.27 -10.42 -17.24
C VAL A 195 0.50 -11.10 -18.36
#